data_a7e7ea8c1d978d8a38013b557815af71
#
_entry.id   a7e7ea8c1d978d8a38013b557815af71
#
_cell.length_a   1.000
_cell.length_b   1.000
_cell.length_c   1.000
_cell.angle_alpha   90.00
_cell.angle_beta   90.00
_cell.angle_gamma   90.00
#
_symmetry.space_group_name_H-M   'P 1'
#
loop_
_entity.id
_entity.type
_entity.pdbx_description
1 polymer ?
#
loop_
_entity_poly.entity_id
_entity_poly.type
_entity_poly.pdbx_seq_one_letter_code
_entity_poly.pdbx_strand_id
1 'polypeptide(L)'
;MQKNYKLAVNHLERYIGTTKIMFSILTTSVLTQWIDTLYKTSRAKEMYPTCIRQIFKKAIIELNDEERGILRIKYNPWLKIIIPKSDNTLKRAISAEACREFFNRPLPQSKMVSPLPELGRDIALLSLCMGGINTIDLYELKKKDYKNGIIGYKRAKTRHSRRDEAYMEIRIEPFIQDTFNKYLSTDQTDEYLFNFHSRYSQYSVKI
;
A
#
# COMPACT_ATOMS: atom_id res chain seq x y z
N MET A 1 -0.49 7.21 -1.20
CA MET A 1 -1.24 7.87 -2.30
C MET A 1 -0.54 9.13 -2.83
N GLN A 2 -0.13 10.05 -1.98
CA GLN A 2 0.50 11.34 -2.37
C GLN A 2 1.69 11.22 -3.34
N LYS A 3 2.56 10.22 -3.14
CA LYS A 3 3.75 9.97 -3.99
C LYS A 3 3.39 9.72 -5.46
N ASN A 4 2.31 8.97 -5.74
CA ASN A 4 1.92 8.66 -7.12
C ASN A 4 1.40 9.89 -7.88
N TYR A 5 0.64 10.76 -7.21
CA TYR A 5 0.20 12.02 -7.78
C TYR A 5 1.37 12.92 -8.15
N LYS A 6 2.35 13.06 -7.24
CA LYS A 6 3.56 13.85 -7.49
C LYS A 6 4.34 13.30 -8.69
N LEU A 7 4.51 11.99 -8.78
CA LEU A 7 5.19 11.36 -9.92
C LEU A 7 4.46 11.60 -11.25
N ALA A 8 3.12 11.50 -11.24
CA ALA A 8 2.31 11.75 -12.43
C ALA A 8 2.41 13.21 -12.89
N VAL A 9 2.32 14.17 -11.95
CA VAL A 9 2.46 15.59 -12.25
C VAL A 9 3.85 15.89 -12.80
N ASN A 10 4.91 15.45 -12.14
CA ASN A 10 6.28 15.67 -12.59
C ASN A 10 6.56 15.06 -13.99
N HIS A 11 5.89 13.95 -14.32
CA HIS A 11 6.02 13.35 -15.65
C HIS A 11 5.30 14.18 -16.71
N LEU A 12 4.11 14.70 -16.39
CA LEU A 12 3.35 15.56 -17.28
C LEU A 12 4.06 16.90 -17.52
N GLU A 13 4.61 17.51 -16.45
CA GLU A 13 5.41 18.74 -16.51
C GLU A 13 6.62 18.58 -17.44
N ARG A 14 7.34 17.47 -17.33
CA ARG A 14 8.47 17.17 -18.23
C ARG A 14 8.03 17.00 -19.67
N TYR A 15 6.88 16.39 -19.92
CA TYR A 15 6.34 16.22 -21.27
C TYR A 15 5.93 17.57 -21.89
N ILE A 16 5.29 18.45 -21.13
CA ILE A 16 4.83 19.76 -21.60
C ILE A 16 6.00 20.79 -21.64
N GLY A 17 7.06 20.56 -20.84
CA GLY A 17 8.22 21.46 -20.77
C GLY A 17 8.03 22.65 -19.83
N THR A 18 7.01 22.62 -18.95
CA THR A 18 6.75 23.68 -17.97
C THR A 18 6.13 23.14 -16.70
N THR A 19 6.43 23.79 -15.56
CA THR A 19 5.83 23.50 -14.25
C THR A 19 4.54 24.28 -14.00
N LYS A 20 4.23 25.27 -14.85
CA LYS A 20 3.00 26.07 -14.78
C LYS A 20 2.02 25.62 -15.88
N ILE A 21 1.28 24.56 -15.62
CA ILE A 21 0.34 23.98 -16.58
C ILE A 21 -1.07 24.53 -16.32
N MET A 22 -1.59 25.30 -17.30
CA MET A 22 -2.98 25.74 -17.28
C MET A 22 -3.91 24.60 -17.75
N PHE A 23 -5.10 24.48 -17.18
CA PHE A 23 -6.10 23.47 -17.61
C PHE A 23 -6.49 23.59 -19.07
N SER A 24 -6.45 24.80 -19.65
CA SER A 24 -6.74 25.04 -21.08
C SER A 24 -5.76 24.38 -22.04
N ILE A 25 -4.51 24.15 -21.61
CA ILE A 25 -3.48 23.47 -22.41
C ILE A 25 -3.74 21.95 -22.47
N LEU A 26 -4.39 21.40 -21.44
CA LEU A 26 -4.67 19.97 -21.34
C LEU A 26 -5.84 19.56 -22.22
N THR A 27 -5.64 19.64 -23.53
CA THR A 27 -6.63 19.19 -24.52
C THR A 27 -6.63 17.67 -24.66
N THR A 28 -7.66 17.09 -25.27
CA THR A 28 -7.72 15.67 -25.59
C THR A 28 -6.49 15.22 -26.37
N SER A 29 -6.07 16.00 -27.38
CA SER A 29 -4.92 15.67 -28.22
C SER A 29 -3.61 15.63 -27.40
N VAL A 30 -3.35 16.66 -26.60
CA VAL A 30 -2.13 16.75 -25.76
C VAL A 30 -2.07 15.58 -24.76
N LEU A 31 -3.19 15.29 -24.10
CA LEU A 31 -3.24 14.20 -23.13
C LEU A 31 -3.12 12.82 -23.79
N THR A 32 -3.70 12.61 -24.98
CA THR A 32 -3.55 11.35 -25.71
C THR A 32 -2.09 11.13 -26.11
N GLN A 33 -1.44 12.13 -26.71
CA GLN A 33 -0.02 12.04 -27.07
C GLN A 33 0.87 11.81 -25.84
N TRP A 34 0.57 12.45 -24.72
CA TRP A 34 1.28 12.20 -23.46
C TRP A 34 1.10 10.75 -22.97
N ILE A 35 -0.12 10.21 -23.03
CA ILE A 35 -0.42 8.83 -22.66
C ILE A 35 0.33 7.85 -23.56
N ASP A 36 0.45 8.14 -24.84
CA ASP A 36 1.19 7.32 -25.81
C ASP A 36 2.67 7.20 -25.44
N THR A 37 3.27 8.24 -24.84
CA THR A 37 4.66 8.15 -24.32
C THR A 37 4.80 7.13 -23.19
N LEU A 38 3.72 6.81 -22.50
CA LEU A 38 3.69 5.86 -21.37
C LEU A 38 3.40 4.42 -21.81
N TYR A 39 3.06 4.18 -23.08
CA TYR A 39 2.56 2.87 -23.56
C TYR A 39 3.50 1.71 -23.29
N LYS A 40 4.83 1.93 -23.35
CA LYS A 40 5.85 0.91 -23.07
C LYS A 40 6.03 0.61 -21.58
N THR A 41 5.40 1.37 -20.70
CA THR A 41 5.50 1.14 -19.25
C THR A 41 4.45 0.13 -18.80
N SER A 42 4.80 -0.77 -17.86
CA SER A 42 3.85 -1.77 -17.39
C SER A 42 2.74 -1.20 -16.50
N ARG A 43 3.04 -0.24 -15.65
CA ARG A 43 2.08 0.31 -14.66
C ARG A 43 1.81 1.80 -14.81
N ALA A 44 2.79 2.59 -15.21
CA ALA A 44 2.65 4.04 -15.28
C ALA A 44 1.63 4.47 -16.32
N LYS A 45 1.44 3.71 -17.43
CA LYS A 45 0.45 3.98 -18.48
C LYS A 45 -0.99 4.06 -17.99
N GLU A 46 -1.33 3.36 -16.91
CA GLU A 46 -2.65 3.45 -16.26
C GLU A 46 -2.63 4.43 -15.09
N MET A 47 -1.61 4.33 -14.23
CA MET A 47 -1.55 5.03 -12.97
C MET A 47 -1.42 6.55 -13.14
N TYR A 48 -0.54 7.02 -14.03
CA TYR A 48 -0.31 8.45 -14.21
C TYR A 48 -1.52 9.17 -14.82
N PRO A 49 -2.10 8.69 -15.94
CA PRO A 49 -3.32 9.30 -16.47
C PRO A 49 -4.48 9.27 -15.48
N THR A 50 -4.63 8.19 -14.71
CA THR A 50 -5.65 8.10 -13.67
C THR A 50 -5.45 9.16 -12.58
N CYS A 51 -4.22 9.39 -12.12
CA CYS A 51 -3.92 10.44 -11.14
C CYS A 51 -4.26 11.84 -11.70
N ILE A 52 -3.84 12.15 -12.92
CA ILE A 52 -4.11 13.46 -13.54
C ILE A 52 -5.61 13.65 -13.77
N ARG A 53 -6.33 12.60 -14.22
CA ARG A 53 -7.78 12.65 -14.35
C ARG A 53 -8.49 12.95 -13.02
N GLN A 54 -8.02 12.39 -11.91
CA GLN A 54 -8.59 12.66 -10.60
C GLN A 54 -8.33 14.11 -10.15
N ILE A 55 -7.13 14.64 -10.39
CA ILE A 55 -6.82 16.06 -10.13
C ILE A 55 -7.75 16.94 -10.96
N PHE A 56 -7.91 16.65 -12.25
CA PHE A 56 -8.77 17.42 -13.15
C PHE A 56 -10.23 17.39 -12.70
N LYS A 57 -10.75 16.20 -12.35
CA LYS A 57 -12.11 16.05 -11.81
C LYS A 57 -12.33 16.88 -10.55
N LYS A 58 -11.37 16.84 -9.62
CA LYS A 58 -11.44 17.62 -8.39
C LYS A 58 -11.42 19.13 -8.68
N ALA A 59 -10.56 19.56 -9.60
CA ALA A 59 -10.49 20.96 -10.00
C ALA A 59 -11.80 21.47 -10.64
N ILE A 60 -12.48 20.65 -11.46
CA ILE A 60 -13.81 21.00 -12.00
C ILE A 60 -14.79 21.24 -10.86
N ILE A 61 -14.86 20.33 -9.88
CA ILE A 61 -15.78 20.43 -8.75
C ILE A 61 -15.50 21.68 -7.90
N GLU A 62 -14.23 22.02 -7.68
CA GLU A 62 -13.84 23.14 -6.81
C GLU A 62 -13.88 24.51 -7.49
N LEU A 63 -13.65 24.57 -8.81
CA LEU A 63 -13.50 25.83 -9.53
C LEU A 63 -14.72 26.24 -10.35
N ASN A 64 -15.59 25.30 -10.69
CA ASN A 64 -16.84 25.59 -11.37
C ASN A 64 -18.00 25.73 -10.35
N ASP A 65 -18.85 26.68 -10.59
CA ASP A 65 -20.13 26.86 -9.88
C ASP A 65 -21.23 26.89 -10.96
N GLU A 66 -21.79 25.71 -11.22
CA GLU A 66 -22.79 25.54 -12.27
C GLU A 66 -24.10 26.28 -11.93
N GLU A 67 -24.46 26.39 -10.63
CA GLU A 67 -25.66 27.09 -10.17
C GLU A 67 -25.60 28.60 -10.45
N ARG A 68 -24.37 29.17 -10.38
CA ARG A 68 -24.11 30.58 -10.69
C ARG A 68 -23.64 30.81 -12.13
N GLY A 69 -23.58 29.77 -12.97
CA GLY A 69 -23.10 29.86 -14.34
C GLY A 69 -21.59 30.16 -14.47
N ILE A 70 -20.83 29.95 -13.38
CA ILE A 70 -19.38 30.21 -13.39
C ILE A 70 -18.63 28.95 -13.81
N LEU A 71 -18.20 28.90 -15.06
CA LEU A 71 -17.44 27.77 -15.62
C LEU A 71 -15.99 28.19 -15.89
N ARG A 72 -15.10 28.03 -14.89
CA ARG A 72 -13.65 28.30 -15.07
C ARG A 72 -12.96 27.25 -15.91
N ILE A 73 -13.36 25.98 -15.78
CA ILE A 73 -12.91 24.85 -16.60
C ILE A 73 -14.10 24.45 -17.49
N LYS A 74 -14.14 24.98 -18.69
CA LYS A 74 -15.27 24.81 -19.63
C LYS A 74 -15.32 23.46 -20.33
N TYR A 75 -14.18 22.77 -20.42
CA TYR A 75 -14.04 21.53 -21.18
C TYR A 75 -13.33 20.45 -20.37
N ASN A 76 -13.89 19.24 -20.38
CA ASN A 76 -13.28 18.07 -19.77
C ASN A 76 -12.74 17.11 -20.84
N PRO A 77 -11.43 17.12 -21.12
CA PRO A 77 -10.82 16.29 -22.15
C PRO A 77 -10.92 14.79 -21.83
N TRP A 78 -11.04 14.43 -20.57
CA TRP A 78 -11.06 13.04 -20.12
C TRP A 78 -12.32 12.28 -20.50
N LEU A 79 -13.37 12.94 -20.98
CA LEU A 79 -14.60 12.29 -21.44
C LEU A 79 -14.37 11.47 -22.72
N LYS A 80 -13.34 11.82 -23.51
CA LYS A 80 -13.01 11.17 -24.80
C LYS A 80 -11.73 10.33 -24.74
N ILE A 81 -11.07 10.23 -23.56
CA ILE A 81 -9.80 9.53 -23.42
C ILE A 81 -10.01 8.17 -22.76
N ILE A 82 -9.57 7.13 -23.47
CA ILE A 82 -9.49 5.78 -22.93
C ILE A 82 -8.09 5.60 -22.31
N ILE A 83 -8.04 5.37 -20.98
CA ILE A 83 -6.79 5.12 -20.28
C ILE A 83 -6.40 3.65 -20.48
N PRO A 84 -5.18 3.37 -20.97
CA PRO A 84 -4.68 2.01 -21.11
C PRO A 84 -4.65 1.30 -19.74
N LYS A 85 -4.95 0.01 -19.72
CA LYS A 85 -4.79 -0.80 -18.50
C LYS A 85 -3.31 -1.16 -18.31
N SER A 86 -2.90 -1.26 -17.04
CA SER A 86 -1.59 -1.80 -16.68
C SER A 86 -1.46 -3.26 -17.10
N ASP A 87 -0.23 -3.68 -17.33
CA ASP A 87 0.03 -5.09 -17.67
C ASP A 87 -0.33 -5.97 -16.49
N ASN A 88 -0.85 -7.16 -16.78
CA ASN A 88 -1.09 -8.17 -15.77
C ASN A 88 0.26 -8.60 -15.17
N THR A 89 0.44 -8.40 -13.88
CA THR A 89 1.60 -8.94 -13.19
C THR A 89 1.48 -10.45 -13.09
N LEU A 90 2.51 -11.17 -13.52
CA LEU A 90 2.60 -12.60 -13.27
C LEU A 90 2.53 -12.84 -11.75
N LYS A 91 1.54 -13.61 -11.33
CA LYS A 91 1.47 -14.07 -9.94
C LYS A 91 2.62 -15.05 -9.70
N ARG A 92 3.62 -14.61 -8.95
CA ARG A 92 4.75 -15.45 -8.54
C ARG A 92 4.38 -16.11 -7.20
N ALA A 93 3.75 -17.27 -7.28
CA ALA A 93 3.58 -18.13 -6.10
C ALA A 93 4.84 -19.03 -5.98
N ILE A 94 5.32 -19.20 -4.77
CA ILE A 94 6.32 -20.22 -4.46
C ILE A 94 5.61 -21.55 -4.23
N SER A 95 6.28 -22.67 -4.53
CA SER A 95 5.71 -23.99 -4.22
C SER A 95 5.67 -24.25 -2.72
N ALA A 96 4.86 -25.22 -2.29
CA ALA A 96 4.81 -25.62 -0.90
C ALA A 96 6.15 -26.15 -0.39
N GLU A 97 6.92 -26.83 -1.26
CA GLU A 97 8.25 -27.34 -0.97
C GLU A 97 9.23 -26.19 -0.74
N ALA A 98 9.27 -25.18 -1.63
CA ALA A 98 10.12 -24.01 -1.48
C ALA A 98 9.74 -23.21 -0.23
N CYS A 99 8.46 -23.15 0.12
CA CYS A 99 7.99 -22.52 1.36
C CYS A 99 8.52 -23.27 2.58
N ARG A 100 8.41 -24.62 2.61
CA ARG A 100 8.93 -25.44 3.71
C ARG A 100 10.46 -25.31 3.81
N GLU A 101 11.17 -25.35 2.69
CA GLU A 101 12.62 -25.16 2.66
C GLU A 101 13.00 -23.80 3.27
N PHE A 102 12.32 -22.71 2.90
CA PHE A 102 12.59 -21.37 3.43
C PHE A 102 12.49 -21.33 4.97
N PHE A 103 11.45 -21.92 5.55
CA PHE A 103 11.26 -21.88 7.00
C PHE A 103 12.17 -22.87 7.76
N ASN A 104 12.60 -23.96 7.15
CA ASN A 104 13.48 -24.96 7.76
C ASN A 104 14.97 -24.67 7.56
N ARG A 105 15.34 -23.79 6.62
CA ARG A 105 16.73 -23.47 6.34
C ARG A 105 17.40 -22.81 7.55
N PRO A 106 18.65 -23.21 7.90
CA PRO A 106 19.42 -22.50 8.92
C PRO A 106 19.52 -21.00 8.61
N LEU A 107 19.45 -20.19 9.66
CA LEU A 107 19.63 -18.75 9.50
C LEU A 107 21.07 -18.43 9.06
N PRO A 108 21.27 -17.41 8.22
CA PRO A 108 22.61 -16.98 7.81
C PRO A 108 23.44 -16.65 9.05
N GLN A 109 24.63 -17.25 9.14
CA GLN A 109 25.61 -16.85 10.14
C GLN A 109 26.24 -15.54 9.70
N SER A 110 25.99 -14.47 10.45
CA SER A 110 26.63 -13.16 10.23
C SER A 110 27.77 -12.99 11.24
N LYS A 111 28.85 -12.29 10.82
CA LYS A 111 29.92 -11.86 11.74
C LYS A 111 29.42 -10.92 12.81
N MET A 112 28.32 -10.20 12.56
CA MET A 112 27.60 -9.40 13.57
C MET A 112 26.39 -10.18 14.06
N VAL A 113 26.28 -10.35 15.37
CA VAL A 113 25.10 -10.93 16.01
C VAL A 113 23.93 -9.95 15.83
N SER A 114 22.98 -10.32 14.97
CA SER A 114 21.77 -9.52 14.72
C SER A 114 20.54 -10.40 14.87
N PRO A 115 19.50 -9.94 15.59
CA PRO A 115 18.24 -10.66 15.72
C PRO A 115 17.33 -10.52 14.47
N LEU A 116 17.69 -9.65 13.52
CA LEU A 116 16.82 -9.32 12.39
C LEU A 116 16.55 -10.49 11.42
N PRO A 117 17.49 -11.39 11.11
CA PRO A 117 17.19 -12.54 10.25
C PRO A 117 16.14 -13.48 10.87
N GLU A 118 16.24 -13.75 12.17
CA GLU A 118 15.26 -14.57 12.89
C GLU A 118 13.91 -13.86 12.96
N LEU A 119 13.88 -12.60 13.33
CA LEU A 119 12.68 -11.77 13.35
C LEU A 119 12.01 -11.74 11.98
N GLY A 120 12.77 -11.53 10.91
CA GLY A 120 12.24 -11.50 9.55
C GLY A 120 11.57 -12.82 9.13
N ARG A 121 12.17 -13.96 9.49
CA ARG A 121 11.60 -15.29 9.25
C ARG A 121 10.32 -15.51 10.07
N ASP A 122 10.35 -15.16 11.33
CA ASP A 122 9.21 -15.36 12.24
C ASP A 122 8.02 -14.44 11.85
N ILE A 123 8.29 -13.19 11.47
CA ILE A 123 7.25 -12.30 10.93
C ILE A 123 6.67 -12.83 9.61
N ALA A 124 7.51 -13.40 8.73
CA ALA A 124 7.04 -14.02 7.49
C ALA A 124 6.13 -15.22 7.79
N LEU A 125 6.49 -16.05 8.78
CA LEU A 125 5.67 -17.19 9.22
C LEU A 125 4.34 -16.71 9.81
N LEU A 126 4.36 -15.78 10.75
CA LEU A 126 3.16 -15.20 11.34
C LEU A 126 2.27 -14.58 10.25
N SER A 127 2.84 -13.78 9.35
CA SER A 127 2.08 -13.17 8.26
C SER A 127 1.41 -14.21 7.36
N LEU A 128 2.14 -15.27 6.98
CA LEU A 128 1.60 -16.35 6.14
C LEU A 128 0.45 -17.07 6.83
N CYS A 129 0.65 -17.49 8.07
CA CYS A 129 -0.30 -18.32 8.82
C CYS A 129 -1.46 -17.52 9.38
N MET A 130 -1.33 -16.22 9.50
CA MET A 130 -2.39 -15.29 9.88
C MET A 130 -3.11 -14.68 8.66
N GLY A 131 -3.32 -15.47 7.60
CA GLY A 131 -4.14 -15.08 6.44
C GLY A 131 -3.55 -13.94 5.59
N GLY A 132 -2.22 -13.77 5.60
CA GLY A 132 -1.54 -12.72 4.85
C GLY A 132 -1.70 -11.34 5.50
N ILE A 133 -1.73 -11.26 6.82
CA ILE A 133 -1.74 -9.99 7.53
C ILE A 133 -0.53 -9.12 7.11
N ASN A 134 -0.76 -7.86 6.84
CA ASN A 134 0.35 -6.95 6.52
C ASN A 134 1.22 -6.72 7.76
N THR A 135 2.51 -6.53 7.55
CA THR A 135 3.46 -6.26 8.64
C THR A 135 3.10 -5.03 9.46
N ILE A 136 2.53 -4.00 8.84
CA ILE A 136 2.05 -2.82 9.58
C ILE A 136 0.84 -3.15 10.48
N ASP A 137 -0.11 -3.96 9.98
CA ASP A 137 -1.26 -4.38 10.77
C ASP A 137 -0.79 -5.28 11.93
N LEU A 138 0.15 -6.21 11.66
CA LEU A 138 0.76 -7.07 12.68
C LEU A 138 1.50 -6.26 13.77
N TYR A 139 2.23 -5.23 13.36
CA TYR A 139 3.00 -4.36 14.24
C TYR A 139 2.10 -3.50 15.15
N GLU A 140 0.92 -3.10 14.65
CA GLU A 140 -0.02 -2.23 15.36
C GLU A 140 -1.13 -2.99 16.10
N LEU A 141 -1.14 -4.34 16.09
CA LEU A 141 -2.11 -5.11 16.86
C LEU A 141 -2.06 -4.76 18.34
N LYS A 142 -3.22 -4.60 18.95
CA LYS A 142 -3.35 -4.27 20.37
C LYS A 142 -3.81 -5.49 21.17
N LYS A 143 -3.50 -5.52 22.45
CA LYS A 143 -3.93 -6.60 23.36
C LYS A 143 -5.44 -6.81 23.36
N LYS A 144 -6.22 -5.72 23.25
CA LYS A 144 -7.68 -5.79 23.15
C LYS A 144 -8.19 -6.50 21.91
N ASP A 145 -7.37 -6.56 20.84
CA ASP A 145 -7.71 -7.19 19.58
C ASP A 145 -7.56 -8.73 19.64
N TYR A 146 -6.94 -9.27 20.71
CA TYR A 146 -6.73 -10.70 20.91
C TYR A 146 -7.55 -11.22 22.08
N LYS A 147 -8.42 -12.19 21.79
CA LYS A 147 -9.25 -12.84 22.81
C LYS A 147 -9.51 -14.29 22.43
N ASN A 148 -9.29 -15.21 23.37
CA ASN A 148 -9.61 -16.64 23.22
C ASN A 148 -8.99 -17.28 21.97
N GLY A 149 -7.74 -16.96 21.65
CA GLY A 149 -7.07 -17.50 20.45
C GLY A 149 -7.50 -16.90 19.12
N ILE A 150 -8.29 -15.83 19.16
CA ILE A 150 -8.77 -15.12 17.97
C ILE A 150 -8.28 -13.68 18.01
N ILE A 151 -7.78 -13.18 16.87
CA ILE A 151 -7.45 -11.78 16.65
C ILE A 151 -8.55 -11.16 15.78
N GLY A 152 -9.15 -10.07 16.26
CA GLY A 152 -10.09 -9.25 15.50
C GLY A 152 -9.53 -7.85 15.28
N TYR A 153 -9.26 -7.46 14.03
CA TYR A 153 -8.67 -6.17 13.72
C TYR A 153 -9.23 -5.54 12.44
N LYS A 154 -9.08 -4.23 12.29
CA LYS A 154 -9.46 -3.48 11.10
C LYS A 154 -8.23 -3.18 10.26
N ARG A 155 -8.19 -3.69 9.02
CA ARG A 155 -7.05 -3.56 8.13
C ARG A 155 -6.73 -2.09 7.82
N ALA A 156 -5.54 -1.61 8.19
CA ALA A 156 -5.14 -0.21 8.07
C ALA A 156 -5.30 0.36 6.66
N LYS A 157 -4.94 -0.41 5.64
CA LYS A 157 -4.98 0.05 4.23
C LYS A 157 -6.38 0.35 3.71
N THR A 158 -7.42 -0.35 4.19
CA THR A 158 -8.76 -0.34 3.58
C THR A 158 -9.89 0.02 4.55
N ARG A 159 -9.62 0.19 5.83
CA ARG A 159 -10.64 0.51 6.86
C ARG A 159 -11.48 1.74 6.56
N HIS A 160 -10.91 2.74 5.87
CA HIS A 160 -11.62 3.98 5.55
C HIS A 160 -12.37 3.95 4.20
N SER A 161 -12.23 2.88 3.41
CA SER A 161 -12.82 2.77 2.08
C SER A 161 -13.90 1.69 1.97
N ARG A 162 -14.08 0.86 3.02
CA ARG A 162 -15.06 -0.23 3.05
C ARG A 162 -16.13 0.03 4.11
N ARG A 163 -17.38 -0.39 3.85
CA ARG A 163 -18.50 -0.23 4.79
C ARG A 163 -18.33 -1.07 6.06
N ASP A 164 -17.69 -2.25 5.95
CA ASP A 164 -17.33 -3.15 7.04
C ASP A 164 -16.03 -2.75 7.73
N GLU A 165 -15.49 -1.56 7.41
CA GLU A 165 -14.21 -1.03 7.90
C GLU A 165 -13.04 -2.02 7.72
N ALA A 166 -13.18 -2.96 6.78
CA ALA A 166 -12.23 -4.04 6.50
C ALA A 166 -11.87 -4.87 7.75
N TYR A 167 -12.88 -5.19 8.58
CA TYR A 167 -12.72 -6.04 9.75
C TYR A 167 -12.32 -7.46 9.34
N MET A 168 -11.36 -8.02 10.05
CA MET A 168 -10.79 -9.35 9.83
C MET A 168 -10.74 -10.10 11.15
N GLU A 169 -11.13 -11.37 11.16
CA GLU A 169 -10.94 -12.29 12.26
C GLU A 169 -9.99 -13.41 11.85
N ILE A 170 -9.03 -13.71 12.71
CA ILE A 170 -8.01 -14.73 12.47
C ILE A 170 -7.86 -15.57 13.73
N ARG A 171 -8.05 -16.89 13.59
CA ARG A 171 -7.72 -17.83 14.65
C ARG A 171 -6.23 -18.12 14.62
N ILE A 172 -5.62 -18.18 15.79
CA ILE A 172 -4.22 -18.57 15.95
C ILE A 172 -4.17 -20.09 16.02
N GLU A 173 -3.61 -20.69 14.99
CA GLU A 173 -3.50 -22.15 14.90
C GLU A 173 -2.39 -22.69 15.83
N PRO A 174 -2.56 -23.92 16.40
CA PRO A 174 -1.62 -24.46 17.37
C PRO A 174 -0.16 -24.51 16.87
N PHE A 175 0.06 -24.79 15.60
CA PHE A 175 1.41 -24.96 15.04
C PHE A 175 2.24 -23.66 14.96
N ILE A 176 1.61 -22.48 15.08
CA ILE A 176 2.33 -21.20 15.15
C ILE A 176 2.36 -20.62 16.57
N GLN A 177 1.77 -21.30 17.55
CA GLN A 177 1.58 -20.78 18.88
C GLN A 177 2.90 -20.42 19.56
N ASP A 178 3.96 -21.21 19.38
CA ASP A 178 5.28 -20.95 19.95
C ASP A 178 5.86 -19.66 19.39
N THR A 179 5.83 -19.49 18.07
CA THR A 179 6.30 -18.27 17.41
C THR A 179 5.44 -17.05 17.82
N PHE A 180 4.15 -17.23 17.94
CA PHE A 180 3.23 -16.20 18.39
C PHE A 180 3.55 -15.77 19.83
N ASN A 181 3.68 -16.72 20.75
CA ASN A 181 3.96 -16.46 22.16
C ASN A 181 5.34 -15.82 22.38
N LYS A 182 6.34 -16.15 21.54
CA LYS A 182 7.69 -15.58 21.59
C LYS A 182 7.69 -14.04 21.54
N TYR A 183 6.72 -13.47 20.86
CA TYR A 183 6.63 -12.02 20.63
C TYR A 183 5.52 -11.35 21.44
N LEU A 184 4.71 -12.07 22.19
CA LEU A 184 3.70 -11.45 23.05
C LEU A 184 4.33 -10.47 24.04
N SER A 185 3.73 -9.30 24.14
CA SER A 185 4.12 -8.30 25.14
C SER A 185 3.65 -8.75 26.52
N THR A 186 4.60 -8.88 27.45
CA THR A 186 4.35 -9.16 28.87
C THR A 186 4.20 -7.89 29.71
N ASP A 187 4.57 -6.75 29.15
CA ASP A 187 4.46 -5.45 29.81
C ASP A 187 3.00 -5.01 29.90
N GLN A 188 2.44 -4.93 31.10
CA GLN A 188 1.05 -4.54 31.34
C GLN A 188 0.74 -3.10 30.92
N THR A 189 1.75 -2.24 30.86
CA THR A 189 1.60 -0.83 30.46
C THR A 189 1.60 -0.64 28.95
N ASP A 190 2.10 -1.63 28.20
CA ASP A 190 2.12 -1.62 26.74
C ASP A 190 0.73 -1.98 26.18
N GLU A 191 0.17 -1.14 25.33
CA GLU A 191 -1.11 -1.40 24.66
C GLU A 191 -0.98 -2.41 23.51
N TYR A 192 0.23 -2.60 22.96
CA TYR A 192 0.47 -3.46 21.81
C TYR A 192 0.49 -4.95 22.21
N LEU A 193 -0.01 -5.78 21.27
CA LEU A 193 -0.05 -7.23 21.47
C LEU A 193 1.35 -7.83 21.46
N PHE A 194 2.20 -7.35 20.56
CA PHE A 194 3.57 -7.83 20.41
C PHE A 194 4.60 -6.82 20.91
N ASN A 195 5.71 -7.32 21.39
CA ASN A 195 6.81 -6.52 21.95
C ASN A 195 7.74 -5.91 20.87
N PHE A 196 7.30 -5.77 19.64
CA PHE A 196 8.13 -5.24 18.55
C PHE A 196 8.58 -3.80 18.80
N HIS A 197 7.72 -2.98 19.39
CA HIS A 197 8.01 -1.57 19.68
C HIS A 197 9.13 -1.40 20.73
N SER A 198 9.14 -2.22 21.77
CA SER A 198 10.11 -2.16 22.85
C SER A 198 11.39 -2.92 22.50
N ARG A 199 11.26 -4.19 22.08
CA ARG A 199 12.39 -5.10 21.86
C ARG A 199 13.29 -4.70 20.69
N TYR A 200 12.73 -4.08 19.66
CA TYR A 200 13.43 -3.74 18.42
C TYR A 200 13.49 -2.23 18.14
N SER A 201 13.25 -1.39 19.13
CA SER A 201 13.24 0.08 19.01
C SER A 201 14.52 0.65 18.39
N GLN A 202 15.68 0.06 18.67
CA GLN A 202 16.99 0.45 18.12
C GLN A 202 17.10 0.25 16.60
N TYR A 203 16.23 -0.60 16.01
CA TYR A 203 16.20 -0.87 14.55
C TYR A 203 15.05 -0.12 13.85
N SER A 204 14.22 0.62 14.61
CA SER A 204 13.14 1.38 14.01
C SER A 204 13.72 2.56 13.23
N VAL A 205 13.57 2.53 11.91
CA VAL A 205 13.82 3.70 11.07
C VAL A 205 12.69 4.69 11.38
N LYS A 206 13.03 5.91 11.80
CA LYS A 206 12.05 7.00 11.89
C LYS A 206 11.47 7.20 10.47
N ILE A 207 10.24 6.77 10.29
CA ILE A 207 9.46 6.99 9.07
C ILE A 207 8.89 8.41 9.11
#